data_da0735b674cb0bd7e1fd8c4961294775
#
_entry.id   da0735b674cb0bd7e1fd8c4961294775
#
_cell.length_a   1.000
_cell.length_b   1.000
_cell.length_c   1.000
_cell.angle_alpha   90.00
_cell.angle_beta   90.00
_cell.angle_gamma   90.00
#
_symmetry.space_group_name_H-M   'P 1'
#
loop_
_entity.id
_entity.type
_entity.pdbx_description
1 polymer ?
#
loop_
_entity_poly.entity_id
_entity_poly.type
_entity_poly.pdbx_seq_one_letter_code
_entity_poly.pdbx_strand_id
1 'polypeptide(L)' 'MTQHSITVAGVHILDEYGLADMTMRRLAKRLHVAPGALYWHFPNKQALISAIS' A
#
# COMPACT_ATOMS: atom_id res chain seq x y z
N MET A 1 3.90 -11.31 5.44
CA MET A 1 3.51 -10.27 4.47
C MET A 1 4.41 -10.34 3.25
N THR A 2 3.81 -10.31 2.07
CA THR A 2 4.55 -10.37 0.81
C THR A 2 4.22 -9.14 -0.03
N GLN A 3 5.02 -8.89 -1.08
CA GLN A 3 4.72 -7.80 -2.01
C GLN A 3 3.37 -8.00 -2.67
N HIS A 4 3.01 -9.24 -2.96
CA HIS A 4 1.70 -9.54 -3.53
C HIS A 4 0.56 -9.13 -2.59
N SER A 5 0.67 -9.47 -1.32
CA SER A 5 -0.35 -9.09 -0.33
C SER A 5 -0.48 -7.58 -0.22
N ILE A 6 0.63 -6.87 -0.26
CA ILE A 6 0.65 -5.41 -0.19
C ILE A 6 -0.03 -4.81 -1.43
N THR A 7 0.27 -5.32 -2.62
CA THR A 7 -0.34 -4.80 -3.85
C THR A 7 -1.83 -5.06 -3.89
N VAL A 8 -2.28 -6.23 -3.44
CA VAL A 8 -3.70 -6.54 -3.36
C VAL A 8 -4.42 -5.57 -2.43
N ALA A 9 -3.86 -5.34 -1.24
CA ALA A 9 -4.44 -4.38 -0.30
C ALA A 9 -4.45 -2.97 -0.87
N GLY A 10 -3.40 -2.59 -1.59
CA GLY A 10 -3.32 -1.29 -2.26
C GLY A 10 -4.42 -1.11 -3.30
N VAL A 11 -4.69 -2.14 -4.09
CA VAL A 11 -5.76 -2.12 -5.08
C VAL A 11 -7.12 -1.91 -4.39
N HIS A 12 -7.37 -2.61 -3.28
CA HIS A 12 -8.61 -2.45 -2.55
C HIS A 12 -8.79 -1.03 -2.01
N ILE A 13 -7.72 -0.44 -1.49
CA ILE A 13 -7.77 0.93 -0.98
C ILE A 13 -8.01 1.93 -2.12
N LEU A 14 -7.35 1.73 -3.26
CA LEU A 14 -7.58 2.57 -4.43
C LEU A 14 -9.03 2.53 -4.88
N ASP A 15 -9.62 1.34 -4.84
CA ASP A 15 -11.01 1.15 -5.26
C ASP A 15 -11.99 1.80 -4.28
N GLU A 16 -11.71 1.72 -2.98
CA GLU A 16 -12.58 2.26 -1.93
C GLU A 16 -12.46 3.78 -1.78
N TYR A 17 -11.23 4.29 -1.77
CA TYR A 17 -10.95 5.69 -1.39
C TYR A 17 -10.44 6.54 -2.55
N GLY A 18 -9.91 5.91 -3.58
CA GLY A 18 -9.31 6.63 -4.68
C GLY A 18 -7.83 6.94 -4.44
N LEU A 19 -7.16 7.36 -5.52
CA LEU A 19 -5.72 7.59 -5.50
C LEU A 19 -5.32 8.70 -4.51
N ALA A 20 -6.11 9.75 -4.44
CA ALA A 20 -5.79 10.89 -3.57
C ALA A 20 -5.80 10.52 -2.09
N ASP A 21 -6.68 9.59 -1.71
CA ASP A 21 -6.82 9.19 -0.30
C ASP A 21 -5.99 7.96 0.06
N MET A 22 -5.37 7.31 -0.90
CA MET A 22 -4.50 6.19 -0.62
C MET A 22 -3.16 6.69 -0.08
N THR A 23 -2.80 6.25 1.14
CA THR A 23 -1.54 6.60 1.76
C THR A 23 -0.87 5.34 2.30
N MET A 24 0.45 5.42 2.49
CA MET A 24 1.18 4.28 3.07
C MET A 24 0.70 3.99 4.49
N ARG A 25 0.36 5.02 5.25
CA ARG A 25 -0.17 4.85 6.60
C ARG A 25 -1.50 4.10 6.59
N ARG A 26 -2.40 4.47 5.70
CA ARG A 26 -3.70 3.81 5.57
C ARG A 26 -3.52 2.35 5.17
N LEU A 27 -2.60 2.09 4.26
CA LEU A 27 -2.29 0.74 3.82
C LEU A 27 -1.71 -0.10 4.95
N ALA A 28 -0.79 0.48 5.74
CA ALA A 28 -0.21 -0.21 6.89
C ALA A 28 -1.28 -0.59 7.90
N LYS A 29 -2.21 0.31 8.17
CA LYS A 29 -3.31 0.06 9.08
C LYS A 29 -4.19 -1.09 8.59
N ARG A 30 -4.48 -1.11 7.30
CA ARG A 30 -5.29 -2.18 6.71
C ARG A 30 -4.60 -3.54 6.83
N LEU A 31 -3.28 -3.57 6.68
CA LEU A 31 -2.49 -4.80 6.77
C LEU A 31 -2.12 -5.17 8.20
N HIS A 32 -2.44 -4.33 9.16
CA HIS A 32 -2.10 -4.52 10.57
C HIS A 32 -0.58 -4.62 10.79
N VAL A 33 0.17 -3.76 10.10
CA VAL A 33 1.63 -3.70 10.22
C VAL A 33 2.07 -2.27 10.47
N ALA A 34 3.30 -2.11 10.96
CA ALA A 34 3.88 -0.79 11.14
C ALA A 34 4.20 -0.16 9.77
N PRO A 35 4.05 1.17 9.61
CA PRO A 35 4.39 1.82 8.35
C PRO A 35 5.82 1.54 7.87
N GLY A 36 6.77 1.38 8.80
CA GLY A 36 8.15 1.04 8.45
C GLY A 36 8.28 -0.27 7.70
N ALA A 37 7.42 -1.24 8.01
CA ALA A 37 7.43 -2.52 7.30
C ALA A 37 7.05 -2.36 5.83
N LEU A 38 6.13 -1.44 5.54
CA LEU A 38 5.77 -1.13 4.16
C LEU A 38 6.89 -0.43 3.42
N TYR A 39 7.57 0.51 4.09
CA TYR A 39 8.67 1.23 3.45
C TYR A 39 9.85 0.33 3.14
N TRP A 40 9.96 -0.79 3.82
CA TRP A 40 10.94 -1.81 3.49
C TRP A 40 10.68 -2.40 2.10
N HIS A 41 9.41 -2.64 1.76
CA HIS A 41 9.02 -3.20 0.46
C HIS A 41 8.84 -2.12 -0.60
N PHE A 42 8.25 -1.00 -0.24
CA PHE A 42 7.93 0.09 -1.16
C PHE A 42 8.31 1.41 -0.50
N PRO A 43 9.41 2.04 -0.92
CA PRO A 43 9.92 3.23 -0.25
C PRO A 43 8.99 4.44 -0.32
N ASN A 44 8.08 4.45 -1.28
CA ASN A 44 7.11 5.53 -1.41
C ASN A 44 5.86 5.03 -2.13
N LYS A 45 4.85 5.89 -2.16
CA LYS A 45 3.56 5.59 -2.80
C LYS A 45 3.74 5.32 -4.29
N GLN A 46 4.63 6.05 -4.94
CA GLN A 46 4.87 5.88 -6.37
C GLN A 46 5.37 4.48 -6.71
N ALA A 47 6.28 3.95 -5.88
CA ALA A 47 6.78 2.59 -6.05
C ALA A 47 5.66 1.58 -5.94
N LEU A 48 4.75 1.77 -4.99
CA LEU A 48 3.59 0.90 -4.82
C LEU A 48 2.66 0.96 -6.03
N ILE A 49 2.38 2.15 -6.52
CA ILE A 49 1.51 2.35 -7.68
C ILE A 49 2.12 1.68 -8.91
N SER A 50 3.42 1.80 -9.10
CA SER A 50 4.11 1.11 -10.20
C SER A 50 3.97 -0.40 -10.11
N ALA A 51 4.02 -0.94 -8.91
CA ALA A 51 3.86 -2.38 -8.70
C ALA A 51 2.44 -2.85 -9.00
N ILE A 52 1.45 -2.01 -8.71
CA ILE A 52 0.04 -2.30 -8.97
C ILE A 52 -0.25 -2.28 -10.47
N SER A 53 0.37 -1.35 -11.17
CA SER A 53 0.20 -1.22 -12.63
C SER A 53 0.88 -2.37 -13.35
#